data_22111cdd0966d8a6d27850b63d4ffa1a
#
_entry.id   22111cdd0966d8a6d27850b63d4ffa1a
#
_cell.length_a   1.000
_cell.length_b   1.000
_cell.length_c   1.000
_cell.angle_alpha   90.00
_cell.angle_beta   90.00
_cell.angle_gamma   90.00
#
_symmetry.space_group_name_H-M   'P 1'
#
loop_
_entity.id
_entity.type
_entity.pdbx_description
1 polymer ?
#
loop_
_entity_poly.entity_id
_entity_poly.type
_entity_poly.pdbx_seq_one_letter_code
_entity_poly.pdbx_strand_id
1 'polypeptide(L)'
;MSLIAQANFVDLFLGETFCDVKGLHGAATPRVPAPAAWEEEVAELRQRCRTTYAQHGEPEFSVTLEDVMLRVTKVTDVNLQDVFFVRRSSAQIRKLDDLGFPDHVLNAWRSQELRGLVLIAGEMANGKTSTAAGMVVDRMQRHGGLTIAIEDPPETKLSGEHGPGRVVQIQASKKTGGYAEHLYHAMRTGADLIFLGEIRDQATACEALTASINGHLILATLHAGNVAQAIDRIVTLAGSGFENANEVLATGLGMVIWQSLHRDHRADKVFTRMTVQPLVLNGSDAPGIREKIRQGKTQNVMQDVLLQMNSAQWNDD
;
A
#
# COMPACT_ATOMS: atom_id res chain seq x y z
N MET A 1 -5.23 -18.38 -21.49
CA MET A 1 -4.22 -17.48 -20.86
C MET A 1 -4.06 -16.24 -21.71
N SER A 2 -4.19 -15.07 -21.10
CA SER A 2 -4.12 -13.79 -21.79
C SER A 2 -2.70 -13.51 -22.27
N LEU A 3 -2.56 -13.16 -23.56
CA LEU A 3 -1.30 -12.75 -24.16
C LEU A 3 -0.81 -11.42 -23.58
N ILE A 4 -1.73 -10.49 -23.31
CA ILE A 4 -1.41 -9.21 -22.66
C ILE A 4 -0.91 -9.42 -21.24
N ALA A 5 -1.54 -10.31 -20.47
CA ALA A 5 -1.12 -10.61 -19.09
C ALA A 5 0.28 -11.24 -19.02
N GLN A 6 0.65 -12.04 -20.02
CA GLN A 6 1.97 -12.69 -20.10
C GLN A 6 3.06 -11.76 -20.65
N ALA A 7 2.70 -10.74 -21.42
CA ALA A 7 3.65 -9.87 -22.07
C ALA A 7 4.40 -8.99 -21.05
N ASN A 8 5.68 -8.73 -21.30
CA ASN A 8 6.47 -7.79 -20.54
C ASN A 8 6.47 -6.43 -21.24
N PHE A 9 5.70 -5.50 -20.70
CA PHE A 9 5.58 -4.11 -21.18
C PHE A 9 5.42 -3.14 -20.00
N VAL A 10 5.57 -1.86 -20.26
CA VAL A 10 5.41 -0.80 -19.25
C VAL A 10 4.00 -0.19 -19.32
N ASP A 11 3.63 0.35 -20.49
CA ASP A 11 2.34 1.01 -20.69
C ASP A 11 1.67 0.50 -21.99
N LEU A 12 0.33 0.46 -21.96
CA LEU A 12 -0.51 0.18 -23.11
C LEU A 12 -1.45 1.38 -23.32
N PHE A 13 -1.55 1.89 -24.53
CA PHE A 13 -2.36 3.05 -24.88
C PHE A 13 -3.54 2.61 -25.73
N LEU A 14 -4.76 2.62 -25.17
CA LEU A 14 -5.99 2.16 -25.81
C LEU A 14 -6.81 3.36 -26.28
N GLY A 15 -6.65 3.75 -27.54
CA GLY A 15 -7.54 4.70 -28.21
C GLY A 15 -8.70 4.01 -28.92
N GLU A 16 -9.59 4.79 -29.52
CA GLU A 16 -10.72 4.24 -30.32
C GLU A 16 -10.24 3.44 -31.53
N THR A 17 -9.25 3.98 -32.24
CA THR A 17 -8.78 3.45 -33.54
C THR A 17 -7.36 2.90 -33.48
N PHE A 18 -6.70 2.97 -32.31
CA PHE A 18 -5.32 2.51 -32.15
C PHE A 18 -5.12 1.77 -30.83
N CYS A 19 -4.10 0.95 -30.80
CA CYS A 19 -3.53 0.39 -29.59
C CYS A 19 -2.01 0.37 -29.73
N ASP A 20 -1.32 1.10 -28.85
CA ASP A 20 0.13 1.17 -28.83
C ASP A 20 0.68 0.61 -27.51
N VAL A 21 1.87 0.02 -27.58
CA VAL A 21 2.59 -0.53 -26.44
C VAL A 21 3.89 0.22 -26.25
N LYS A 22 4.17 0.64 -25.02
CA LYS A 22 5.44 1.23 -24.62
C LYS A 22 6.25 0.25 -23.79
N GLY A 23 7.55 0.13 -24.12
CA GLY A 23 8.49 -0.72 -23.38
C GLY A 23 8.19 -2.21 -23.54
N LEU A 24 7.66 -2.64 -24.68
CA LEU A 24 7.49 -4.05 -25.01
C LEU A 24 8.86 -4.71 -25.17
N HIS A 25 9.09 -5.79 -24.45
CA HIS A 25 10.36 -6.53 -24.52
C HIS A 25 10.61 -7.02 -25.96
N GLY A 26 11.82 -6.76 -26.45
CA GLY A 26 12.22 -7.11 -27.82
C GLY A 26 11.76 -6.13 -28.92
N ALA A 27 11.05 -5.04 -28.59
CA ALA A 27 10.66 -4.03 -29.56
C ALA A 27 11.84 -3.16 -30.00
N ALA A 28 11.88 -2.80 -31.28
CA ALA A 28 12.96 -1.99 -31.86
C ALA A 28 12.91 -0.51 -31.41
N THR A 29 11.74 -0.02 -31.01
CA THR A 29 11.52 1.37 -30.57
C THR A 29 10.76 1.41 -29.23
N PRO A 30 10.87 2.49 -28.44
CA PRO A 30 10.19 2.59 -27.15
C PRO A 30 8.67 2.44 -27.25
N ARG A 31 8.02 2.81 -28.37
CA ARG A 31 6.60 2.68 -28.66
C ARG A 31 6.40 1.93 -29.98
N VAL A 32 5.57 0.91 -29.97
CA VAL A 32 5.19 0.12 -31.14
C VAL A 32 3.67 -0.10 -31.13
N PRO A 33 3.03 -0.31 -32.29
CA PRO A 33 1.66 -0.81 -32.33
C PRO A 33 1.55 -2.14 -31.55
N ALA A 34 0.40 -2.39 -30.95
CA ALA A 34 0.14 -3.66 -30.30
C ALA A 34 0.21 -4.82 -31.31
N PRO A 35 0.77 -5.98 -30.93
CA PRO A 35 0.78 -7.15 -31.80
C PRO A 35 -0.63 -7.50 -32.27
N ALA A 36 -0.79 -7.86 -33.55
CA ALA A 36 -2.10 -8.22 -34.12
C ALA A 36 -2.76 -9.38 -33.35
N ALA A 37 -1.96 -10.28 -32.78
CA ALA A 37 -2.46 -11.38 -31.96
C ALA A 37 -3.20 -10.93 -30.66
N TRP A 38 -3.09 -9.66 -30.27
CA TRP A 38 -3.77 -9.09 -29.10
C TRP A 38 -5.11 -8.42 -29.42
N GLU A 39 -5.53 -8.36 -30.67
CA GLU A 39 -6.67 -7.55 -31.13
C GLU A 39 -7.94 -7.85 -30.33
N GLU A 40 -8.29 -9.11 -30.14
CA GLU A 40 -9.47 -9.53 -29.38
C GLU A 40 -9.35 -9.13 -27.88
N GLU A 41 -8.22 -9.41 -27.25
CA GLU A 41 -7.99 -9.05 -25.85
C GLU A 41 -7.94 -7.55 -25.62
N VAL A 42 -7.41 -6.78 -26.60
CA VAL A 42 -7.41 -5.31 -26.59
C VAL A 42 -8.85 -4.77 -26.64
N ALA A 43 -9.70 -5.36 -27.48
CA ALA A 43 -11.11 -4.96 -27.55
C ALA A 43 -11.85 -5.24 -26.22
N GLU A 44 -11.63 -6.42 -25.62
CA GLU A 44 -12.20 -6.76 -24.33
C GLU A 44 -11.69 -5.83 -23.22
N LEU A 45 -10.37 -5.58 -23.16
CA LEU A 45 -9.77 -4.70 -22.16
C LEU A 45 -10.30 -3.28 -22.28
N ARG A 46 -10.43 -2.75 -23.52
CA ARG A 46 -11.03 -1.43 -23.78
C ARG A 46 -12.47 -1.38 -23.26
N GLN A 47 -13.27 -2.39 -23.55
CA GLN A 47 -14.65 -2.45 -23.07
C GLN A 47 -14.72 -2.53 -21.53
N ARG A 48 -13.84 -3.29 -20.92
CA ARG A 48 -13.73 -3.36 -19.44
C ARG A 48 -13.37 -1.99 -18.85
N CYS A 49 -12.40 -1.28 -19.43
CA CYS A 49 -12.06 0.08 -19.01
C CYS A 49 -13.24 1.04 -19.09
N ARG A 50 -14.02 0.98 -20.18
CA ARG A 50 -15.24 1.80 -20.34
C ARG A 50 -16.29 1.49 -19.29
N THR A 51 -16.56 0.20 -19.06
CA THR A 51 -17.53 -0.25 -18.05
C THR A 51 -17.13 0.19 -16.66
N THR A 52 -15.86 -0.02 -16.29
CA THR A 52 -15.33 0.38 -14.98
C THR A 52 -15.41 1.89 -14.79
N TYR A 53 -15.01 2.68 -15.81
CA TYR A 53 -15.14 4.14 -15.76
C TYR A 53 -16.59 4.58 -15.62
N ALA A 54 -17.51 3.98 -16.35
CA ALA A 54 -18.95 4.32 -16.25
C ALA A 54 -19.53 4.06 -14.86
N GLN A 55 -19.05 3.01 -14.18
CA GLN A 55 -19.49 2.66 -12.82
C GLN A 55 -18.88 3.57 -11.75
N HIS A 56 -17.56 3.82 -11.83
CA HIS A 56 -16.84 4.59 -10.80
C HIS A 56 -16.81 6.10 -11.10
N GLY A 57 -16.76 6.48 -12.38
CA GLY A 57 -16.73 7.86 -12.83
C GLY A 57 -15.45 8.63 -12.50
N GLU A 58 -14.42 7.95 -11.99
CA GLU A 58 -13.10 8.51 -11.72
C GLU A 58 -12.16 8.23 -12.91
N PRO A 59 -11.31 9.21 -13.29
CA PRO A 59 -10.38 9.02 -14.39
C PRO A 59 -9.26 8.03 -14.07
N GLU A 60 -8.96 7.80 -12.80
CA GLU A 60 -7.96 6.83 -12.34
C GLU A 60 -8.65 5.66 -11.67
N PHE A 61 -8.35 4.45 -12.14
CA PHE A 61 -8.93 3.20 -11.62
C PHE A 61 -8.03 2.01 -11.96
N SER A 62 -8.36 0.85 -11.39
CA SER A 62 -7.65 -0.39 -11.72
C SER A 62 -8.61 -1.41 -12.31
N VAL A 63 -8.08 -2.21 -13.24
CA VAL A 63 -8.74 -3.40 -13.78
C VAL A 63 -7.84 -4.60 -13.60
N THR A 64 -8.43 -5.77 -13.40
CA THR A 64 -7.68 -7.02 -13.29
C THR A 64 -7.78 -7.78 -14.60
N LEU A 65 -6.64 -8.21 -15.14
CA LEU A 65 -6.55 -9.12 -16.28
C LEU A 65 -5.88 -10.41 -15.79
N GLU A 66 -6.64 -11.50 -15.65
CA GLU A 66 -6.22 -12.71 -14.94
C GLU A 66 -5.69 -12.35 -13.52
N ASP A 67 -4.39 -12.57 -13.27
CA ASP A 67 -3.75 -12.26 -11.98
C ASP A 67 -2.94 -10.96 -12.00
N VAL A 68 -3.01 -10.20 -13.11
CA VAL A 68 -2.28 -8.95 -13.27
C VAL A 68 -3.19 -7.76 -12.97
N MET A 69 -2.76 -6.91 -12.04
CA MET A 69 -3.40 -5.63 -11.79
C MET A 69 -2.88 -4.59 -12.80
N LEU A 70 -3.79 -3.93 -13.48
CA LEU A 70 -3.52 -2.86 -14.44
C LEU A 70 -4.10 -1.56 -13.89
N ARG A 71 -3.27 -0.53 -13.71
CA ARG A 71 -3.71 0.83 -13.37
C ARG A 71 -4.08 1.54 -14.66
N VAL A 72 -5.21 2.21 -14.65
CA VAL A 72 -5.76 2.89 -15.81
C VAL A 72 -5.94 4.37 -15.50
N THR A 73 -5.45 5.23 -16.40
CA THR A 73 -5.77 6.65 -16.41
C THR A 73 -6.53 6.96 -17.70
N LYS A 74 -7.77 7.42 -17.57
CA LYS A 74 -8.59 7.85 -18.69
C LYS A 74 -8.31 9.32 -19.03
N VAL A 75 -8.12 9.61 -20.29
CA VAL A 75 -8.04 10.98 -20.84
C VAL A 75 -9.01 11.08 -22.00
N THR A 76 -9.64 12.23 -22.19
CA THR A 76 -10.42 12.54 -23.38
C THR A 76 -9.58 13.46 -24.28
N ASP A 77 -9.37 13.07 -25.52
CA ASP A 77 -8.58 13.84 -26.49
C ASP A 77 -9.33 15.07 -27.04
N VAL A 78 -8.68 15.84 -27.88
CA VAL A 78 -9.27 17.05 -28.49
C VAL A 78 -10.45 16.75 -29.44
N ASN A 79 -10.59 15.50 -29.90
CA ASN A 79 -11.70 15.02 -30.72
C ASN A 79 -12.82 14.42 -29.89
N LEU A 80 -12.77 14.59 -28.57
CA LEU A 80 -13.72 14.02 -27.61
C LEU A 80 -13.72 12.48 -27.55
N GLN A 81 -12.61 11.85 -27.98
CA GLN A 81 -12.44 10.40 -27.91
C GLN A 81 -11.72 10.01 -26.63
N ASP A 82 -12.18 8.92 -26.00
CA ASP A 82 -11.56 8.39 -24.80
C ASP A 82 -10.31 7.59 -25.13
N VAL A 83 -9.21 7.88 -24.41
CA VAL A 83 -7.96 7.14 -24.46
C VAL A 83 -7.65 6.65 -23.05
N PHE A 84 -7.41 5.35 -22.91
CA PHE A 84 -7.01 4.73 -21.65
C PHE A 84 -5.51 4.46 -21.66
N PHE A 85 -4.79 5.07 -20.74
CA PHE A 85 -3.39 4.81 -20.45
C PHE A 85 -3.32 3.71 -19.40
N VAL A 86 -2.97 2.52 -19.85
CA VAL A 86 -2.97 1.32 -19.00
C VAL A 86 -1.55 0.97 -18.62
N ARG A 87 -1.23 1.06 -17.33
CA ARG A 87 0.07 0.72 -16.78
C ARG A 87 0.03 -0.60 -16.05
N ARG A 88 0.95 -1.50 -16.37
CA ARG A 88 1.14 -2.71 -15.60
C ARG A 88 1.68 -2.37 -14.21
N SER A 89 0.98 -2.78 -13.17
CA SER A 89 1.50 -2.62 -11.81
C SER A 89 2.75 -3.47 -11.61
N SER A 90 3.78 -2.87 -11.04
CA SER A 90 5.00 -3.57 -10.64
C SER A 90 4.94 -4.07 -9.20
N ALA A 91 3.90 -3.71 -8.46
CA ALA A 91 3.70 -4.15 -7.09
C ALA A 91 3.38 -5.65 -7.07
N GLN A 92 4.10 -6.39 -6.25
CA GLN A 92 3.94 -7.82 -6.08
C GLN A 92 3.70 -8.14 -4.62
N ILE A 93 2.81 -9.10 -4.36
CA ILE A 93 2.63 -9.66 -3.03
C ILE A 93 3.83 -10.60 -2.77
N ARG A 94 4.68 -10.22 -1.82
CA ARG A 94 5.84 -11.01 -1.39
C ARG A 94 5.54 -11.69 -0.07
N LYS A 95 6.11 -12.86 0.15
CA LYS A 95 6.05 -13.49 1.47
C LYS A 95 6.77 -12.61 2.48
N LEU A 96 6.18 -12.43 3.65
CA LEU A 96 6.72 -11.55 4.68
C LEU A 96 8.10 -12.02 5.17
N ASP A 97 8.30 -13.33 5.25
CA ASP A 97 9.57 -13.94 5.66
C ASP A 97 10.72 -13.67 4.67
N ASP A 98 10.40 -13.40 3.38
CA ASP A 98 11.40 -13.10 2.35
C ASP A 98 11.83 -11.61 2.35
N LEU A 99 11.20 -10.77 3.17
CA LEU A 99 11.46 -9.33 3.21
C LEU A 99 12.60 -8.95 4.16
N GLY A 100 13.11 -9.89 4.97
CA GLY A 100 14.24 -9.66 5.87
C GLY A 100 13.90 -8.75 7.05
N PHE A 101 12.67 -8.80 7.54
CA PHE A 101 12.30 -8.12 8.78
C PHE A 101 12.93 -8.79 9.99
N PRO A 102 13.38 -8.02 11.01
CA PRO A 102 13.82 -8.57 12.28
C PRO A 102 12.69 -9.37 12.97
N ASP A 103 13.06 -10.43 13.69
CA ASP A 103 12.11 -11.34 14.35
C ASP A 103 11.15 -10.62 15.31
N HIS A 104 11.61 -9.62 16.07
CA HIS A 104 10.74 -8.86 16.96
C HIS A 104 9.63 -8.11 16.21
N VAL A 105 9.88 -7.65 14.96
CA VAL A 105 8.89 -7.02 14.10
C VAL A 105 7.88 -8.05 13.61
N LEU A 106 8.36 -9.21 13.14
CA LEU A 106 7.52 -10.32 12.71
C LEU A 106 6.64 -10.83 13.85
N ASN A 107 7.22 -11.03 15.03
CA ASN A 107 6.51 -11.49 16.22
C ASN A 107 5.44 -10.49 16.65
N ALA A 108 5.75 -9.19 16.63
CA ALA A 108 4.78 -8.15 16.96
C ALA A 108 3.64 -8.11 15.94
N TRP A 109 3.94 -8.15 14.62
CA TRP A 109 2.92 -8.19 13.57
C TRP A 109 2.03 -9.42 13.66
N ARG A 110 2.61 -10.57 13.98
CA ARG A 110 1.94 -11.87 14.08
C ARG A 110 1.22 -12.10 15.41
N SER A 111 1.31 -11.16 16.35
CA SER A 111 0.53 -11.23 17.60
C SER A 111 -0.95 -11.03 17.32
N GLN A 112 -1.80 -11.91 17.86
CA GLN A 112 -3.26 -11.76 17.80
C GLN A 112 -3.75 -10.54 18.58
N GLU A 113 -2.98 -10.09 19.56
CA GLU A 113 -3.31 -8.96 20.42
C GLU A 113 -2.94 -7.61 19.81
N LEU A 114 -2.22 -7.60 18.68
CA LEU A 114 -1.85 -6.34 18.02
C LEU A 114 -3.10 -5.55 17.64
N ARG A 115 -3.16 -4.33 18.09
CA ARG A 115 -4.22 -3.34 17.82
C ARG A 115 -3.60 -2.00 17.51
N GLY A 116 -4.44 -1.09 17.03
CA GLY A 116 -4.04 0.26 16.75
C GLY A 116 -3.45 0.44 15.33
N LEU A 117 -2.75 1.54 15.15
CA LEU A 117 -2.21 1.94 13.86
C LEU A 117 -0.82 1.36 13.63
N VAL A 118 -0.65 0.64 12.54
CA VAL A 118 0.65 0.18 12.01
C VAL A 118 0.95 0.98 10.75
N LEU A 119 2.08 1.69 10.74
CA LEU A 119 2.50 2.53 9.62
C LEU A 119 3.69 1.91 8.89
N ILE A 120 3.58 1.79 7.56
CA ILE A 120 4.70 1.52 6.68
C ILE A 120 5.09 2.83 6.00
N ALA A 121 6.24 3.36 6.38
CA ALA A 121 6.76 4.62 5.91
C ALA A 121 7.94 4.42 4.93
N GLY A 122 8.18 5.41 4.10
CA GLY A 122 9.30 5.43 3.15
C GLY A 122 9.00 6.35 1.97
N GLU A 123 9.99 6.64 1.17
CA GLU A 123 9.85 7.46 -0.01
C GLU A 123 9.08 6.74 -1.13
N MET A 124 8.83 7.45 -2.25
CA MET A 124 8.19 6.87 -3.44
C MET A 124 9.03 5.70 -4.00
N ALA A 125 8.37 4.68 -4.53
CA ALA A 125 8.98 3.49 -5.13
C ALA A 125 9.85 2.64 -4.17
N ASN A 126 9.77 2.84 -2.86
CA ASN A 126 10.47 2.03 -1.84
C ASN A 126 9.70 0.76 -1.42
N GLY A 127 8.72 0.32 -2.21
CA GLY A 127 8.06 -0.98 -2.03
C GLY A 127 7.04 -1.05 -0.89
N LYS A 128 6.59 0.09 -0.35
CA LYS A 128 5.60 0.15 0.75
C LYS A 128 4.34 -0.68 0.47
N THR A 129 3.75 -0.51 -0.71
CA THR A 129 2.55 -1.25 -1.14
C THR A 129 2.79 -2.75 -1.16
N SER A 130 3.94 -3.21 -1.70
CA SER A 130 4.28 -4.64 -1.72
C SER A 130 4.48 -5.22 -0.32
N THR A 131 5.11 -4.45 0.58
CA THR A 131 5.28 -4.84 1.99
C THR A 131 3.93 -4.92 2.70
N ALA A 132 3.07 -3.89 2.56
CA ALA A 132 1.74 -3.87 3.15
C ALA A 132 0.89 -5.05 2.65
N ALA A 133 0.91 -5.31 1.34
CA ALA A 133 0.21 -6.45 0.76
C ALA A 133 0.71 -7.79 1.33
N GLY A 134 2.03 -7.96 1.47
CA GLY A 134 2.61 -9.14 2.12
C GLY A 134 2.19 -9.30 3.58
N MET A 135 2.14 -8.20 4.33
CA MET A 135 1.67 -8.18 5.72
C MET A 135 0.18 -8.57 5.83
N VAL A 136 -0.67 -8.04 4.95
CA VAL A 136 -2.09 -8.42 4.90
C VAL A 136 -2.24 -9.93 4.65
N VAL A 137 -1.55 -10.45 3.64
CA VAL A 137 -1.62 -11.87 3.29
C VAL A 137 -1.09 -12.76 4.42
N ASP A 138 0.07 -12.43 5.03
CA ASP A 138 0.62 -13.19 6.17
C ASP A 138 -0.38 -13.29 7.32
N ARG A 139 -1.06 -12.16 7.65
CA ARG A 139 -2.03 -12.15 8.73
C ARG A 139 -3.27 -12.97 8.42
N MET A 140 -3.80 -12.85 7.19
CA MET A 140 -4.97 -13.65 6.76
C MET A 140 -4.67 -15.15 6.71
N GLN A 141 -3.47 -15.53 6.26
CA GLN A 141 -3.05 -16.93 6.25
C GLN A 141 -2.88 -17.52 7.65
N ARG A 142 -2.43 -16.72 8.63
CA ARG A 142 -2.17 -17.18 10.00
C ARG A 142 -3.40 -17.19 10.88
N HIS A 143 -4.18 -16.12 10.84
CA HIS A 143 -5.27 -15.90 11.80
C HIS A 143 -6.66 -16.06 11.18
N GLY A 144 -6.74 -16.06 9.87
CA GLY A 144 -8.05 -16.01 9.21
C GLY A 144 -8.71 -14.65 9.35
N GLY A 145 -10.03 -14.64 9.31
CA GLY A 145 -10.84 -13.43 9.48
C GLY A 145 -11.05 -12.63 8.19
N LEU A 146 -11.37 -11.37 8.35
CA LEU A 146 -11.71 -10.44 7.26
C LEU A 146 -10.79 -9.24 7.25
N THR A 147 -10.20 -8.95 6.10
CA THR A 147 -9.55 -7.66 5.83
C THR A 147 -10.38 -6.84 4.85
N ILE A 148 -10.59 -5.55 5.17
CA ILE A 148 -11.04 -4.55 4.20
C ILE A 148 -9.81 -3.75 3.75
N ALA A 149 -9.48 -3.84 2.46
CA ALA A 149 -8.39 -3.09 1.86
C ALA A 149 -8.96 -1.91 1.05
N ILE A 150 -8.56 -0.69 1.37
CA ILE A 150 -9.04 0.55 0.75
C ILE A 150 -7.85 1.21 0.06
N GLU A 151 -7.89 1.34 -1.26
CA GLU A 151 -6.78 1.84 -2.08
C GLU A 151 -7.28 2.77 -3.21
N ASP A 152 -6.43 3.69 -3.69
CA ASP A 152 -6.79 4.66 -4.73
C ASP A 152 -5.64 4.92 -5.72
N PRO A 153 -5.59 4.20 -6.86
CA PRO A 153 -6.28 2.94 -7.12
C PRO A 153 -5.52 1.73 -6.57
N PRO A 154 -6.13 0.53 -6.48
CA PRO A 154 -5.44 -0.70 -6.12
C PRO A 154 -4.23 -1.00 -7.01
N GLU A 155 -3.11 -1.44 -6.40
CA GLU A 155 -1.88 -1.77 -7.11
C GLU A 155 -1.57 -3.27 -7.13
N THR A 156 -2.13 -4.03 -6.19
CA THR A 156 -1.96 -5.48 -6.08
C THR A 156 -3.30 -6.19 -6.07
N LYS A 157 -3.35 -7.43 -6.55
CA LYS A 157 -4.55 -8.27 -6.46
C LYS A 157 -4.63 -8.89 -5.07
N LEU A 158 -5.15 -8.15 -4.10
CA LEU A 158 -5.36 -8.62 -2.73
C LEU A 158 -6.71 -9.30 -2.53
N SER A 159 -7.73 -8.93 -3.33
CA SER A 159 -9.09 -9.46 -3.17
C SER A 159 -9.15 -10.98 -3.32
N GLY A 160 -9.86 -11.63 -2.42
CA GLY A 160 -10.06 -13.09 -2.45
C GLY A 160 -9.70 -13.77 -1.15
N GLU A 161 -9.53 -15.08 -1.22
CA GLU A 161 -9.15 -15.93 -0.09
C GLU A 161 -7.63 -16.03 0.05
N HIS A 162 -7.15 -15.95 1.28
CA HIS A 162 -5.75 -16.13 1.65
C HIS A 162 -5.70 -17.07 2.87
N GLY A 163 -5.53 -18.36 2.64
CA GLY A 163 -5.67 -19.37 3.67
C GLY A 163 -7.08 -19.36 4.29
N PRO A 164 -7.25 -19.33 5.62
CA PRO A 164 -8.54 -19.23 6.27
C PRO A 164 -9.16 -17.82 6.26
N GLY A 165 -8.41 -16.81 5.79
CA GLY A 165 -8.86 -15.41 5.76
C GLY A 165 -9.33 -14.97 4.39
N ARG A 166 -10.06 -13.84 4.37
CA ARG A 166 -10.58 -13.19 3.17
C ARG A 166 -10.22 -11.71 3.14
N VAL A 167 -9.86 -11.22 1.97
CA VAL A 167 -9.68 -9.79 1.71
C VAL A 167 -10.78 -9.30 0.77
N VAL A 168 -11.45 -8.23 1.17
CA VAL A 168 -12.35 -7.43 0.32
C VAL A 168 -11.61 -6.15 -0.02
N GLN A 169 -11.31 -5.96 -1.31
CA GLN A 169 -10.56 -4.81 -1.80
C GLN A 169 -11.52 -3.79 -2.40
N ILE A 170 -11.41 -2.55 -1.95
CA ILE A 170 -12.26 -1.43 -2.33
C ILE A 170 -11.37 -0.37 -2.98
N GLN A 171 -11.78 0.12 -4.13
CA GLN A 171 -11.18 1.32 -4.69
C GLN A 171 -11.83 2.55 -4.08
N ALA A 172 -11.05 3.35 -3.34
CA ALA A 172 -11.50 4.65 -2.86
C ALA A 172 -11.64 5.62 -4.03
N SER A 173 -12.65 6.48 -3.97
CA SER A 173 -12.94 7.49 -4.98
C SER A 173 -13.35 8.78 -4.28
N LYS A 174 -12.92 9.92 -4.82
CA LYS A 174 -13.36 11.23 -4.31
C LYS A 174 -14.88 11.40 -4.35
N LYS A 175 -15.54 10.78 -5.35
CA LYS A 175 -17.00 10.80 -5.49
C LYS A 175 -17.72 10.03 -4.39
N THR A 176 -17.06 9.04 -3.80
CA THR A 176 -17.61 8.21 -2.71
C THR A 176 -17.06 8.62 -1.34
N GLY A 177 -16.52 9.84 -1.21
CA GLY A 177 -15.99 10.38 0.06
C GLY A 177 -14.53 10.03 0.35
N GLY A 178 -13.83 9.38 -0.59
CA GLY A 178 -12.41 9.06 -0.45
C GLY A 178 -12.12 8.01 0.62
N TYR A 179 -10.89 8.01 1.11
CA TYR A 179 -10.45 7.05 2.13
C TYR A 179 -11.20 7.15 3.45
N ALA A 180 -11.50 8.36 3.91
CA ALA A 180 -12.12 8.59 5.21
C ALA A 180 -13.52 7.96 5.29
N GLU A 181 -14.35 8.15 4.28
CA GLU A 181 -15.71 7.59 4.24
C GLU A 181 -15.69 6.06 4.18
N HIS A 182 -14.80 5.50 3.34
CA HIS A 182 -14.64 4.05 3.27
C HIS A 182 -14.10 3.45 4.57
N LEU A 183 -13.19 4.15 5.26
CA LEU A 183 -12.68 3.72 6.57
C LEU A 183 -13.79 3.75 7.63
N TYR A 184 -14.58 4.82 7.67
CA TYR A 184 -15.74 4.91 8.55
C TYR A 184 -16.73 3.75 8.36
N HIS A 185 -16.98 3.35 7.12
CA HIS A 185 -17.81 2.17 6.85
C HIS A 185 -17.11 0.87 7.23
N ALA A 186 -15.81 0.73 6.93
CA ALA A 186 -15.03 -0.47 7.26
C ALA A 186 -15.03 -0.80 8.76
N MET A 187 -14.97 0.21 9.62
CA MET A 187 -15.06 0.04 11.09
C MET A 187 -16.38 -0.61 11.56
N ARG A 188 -17.40 -0.66 10.70
CA ARG A 188 -18.72 -1.25 10.99
C ARG A 188 -18.93 -2.63 10.39
N THR A 189 -17.94 -3.14 9.65
CA THR A 189 -18.05 -4.44 8.95
C THR A 189 -17.64 -5.63 9.82
N GLY A 190 -17.07 -5.39 11.01
CA GLY A 190 -16.45 -6.44 11.81
C GLY A 190 -15.12 -6.94 11.24
N ALA A 191 -14.43 -6.12 10.43
CA ALA A 191 -13.13 -6.47 9.88
C ALA A 191 -12.07 -6.61 11.00
N ASP A 192 -11.26 -7.67 10.90
CA ASP A 192 -10.15 -7.94 11.83
C ASP A 192 -8.91 -7.10 11.51
N LEU A 193 -8.80 -6.65 10.27
CA LEU A 193 -7.77 -5.75 9.77
C LEU A 193 -8.37 -4.79 8.73
N ILE A 194 -8.01 -3.51 8.83
CA ILE A 194 -8.31 -2.52 7.80
C ILE A 194 -6.98 -2.07 7.20
N PHE A 195 -6.82 -2.24 5.89
CA PHE A 195 -5.66 -1.76 5.15
C PHE A 195 -6.01 -0.48 4.40
N LEU A 196 -5.26 0.60 4.66
CA LEU A 196 -5.33 1.86 3.93
C LEU A 196 -4.11 1.98 3.02
N GLY A 197 -4.33 2.07 1.71
CA GLY A 197 -3.27 2.19 0.73
C GLY A 197 -2.31 3.33 1.06
N GLU A 198 -2.84 4.51 1.41
CA GLU A 198 -2.04 5.66 1.83
C GLU A 198 -2.83 6.65 2.70
N ILE A 199 -2.18 7.21 3.73
CA ILE A 199 -2.69 8.37 4.47
C ILE A 199 -2.04 9.63 3.90
N ARG A 200 -2.83 10.46 3.18
CA ARG A 200 -2.31 11.65 2.49
C ARG A 200 -3.05 12.96 2.81
N ASP A 201 -4.18 12.89 3.48
CA ASP A 201 -5.02 14.03 3.82
C ASP A 201 -5.50 14.00 5.27
N GLN A 202 -6.03 15.14 5.72
CA GLN A 202 -6.47 15.34 7.09
C GLN A 202 -7.62 14.41 7.49
N ALA A 203 -8.63 14.27 6.64
CA ALA A 203 -9.80 13.45 6.95
C ALA A 203 -9.43 12.00 7.18
N THR A 204 -8.59 11.43 6.29
CA THR A 204 -8.07 10.07 6.41
C THR A 204 -7.20 9.90 7.66
N ALA A 205 -6.35 10.88 7.99
CA ALA A 205 -5.52 10.82 9.20
C ALA A 205 -6.36 10.83 10.48
N CYS A 206 -7.38 11.69 10.55
CA CYS A 206 -8.30 11.77 11.68
C CYS A 206 -9.08 10.46 11.89
N GLU A 207 -9.64 9.91 10.82
CA GLU A 207 -10.36 8.63 10.90
C GLU A 207 -9.45 7.46 11.27
N ALA A 208 -8.21 7.40 10.75
CA ALA A 208 -7.25 6.37 11.10
C ALA A 208 -6.84 6.44 12.59
N LEU A 209 -6.64 7.65 13.13
CA LEU A 209 -6.37 7.86 14.56
C LEU A 209 -7.58 7.45 15.41
N THR A 210 -8.79 7.85 15.03
CA THR A 210 -10.03 7.47 15.72
C THR A 210 -10.21 5.96 15.74
N ALA A 211 -10.02 5.28 14.61
CA ALA A 211 -10.12 3.83 14.49
C ALA A 211 -9.10 3.12 15.38
N SER A 212 -7.87 3.65 15.44
CA SER A 212 -6.77 3.05 16.20
C SER A 212 -7.02 3.04 17.71
N ILE A 213 -7.56 4.12 18.29
CA ILE A 213 -7.89 4.19 19.72
C ILE A 213 -9.18 3.44 20.07
N ASN A 214 -10.03 3.17 19.09
CA ASN A 214 -11.23 2.34 19.25
C ASN A 214 -10.95 0.83 19.15
N GLY A 215 -9.68 0.44 19.08
CA GLY A 215 -9.26 -0.96 19.14
C GLY A 215 -9.21 -1.67 17.78
N HIS A 216 -9.44 -0.98 16.68
CA HIS A 216 -9.25 -1.55 15.33
C HIS A 216 -7.75 -1.69 15.02
N LEU A 217 -7.39 -2.75 14.31
CA LEU A 217 -6.07 -2.87 13.71
C LEU A 217 -6.08 -2.22 12.33
N ILE A 218 -5.31 -1.16 12.18
CA ILE A 218 -5.16 -0.41 10.94
C ILE A 218 -3.74 -0.57 10.43
N LEU A 219 -3.59 -1.04 9.21
CA LEU A 219 -2.32 -1.02 8.47
C LEU A 219 -2.41 0.09 7.43
N ALA A 220 -1.46 1.01 7.41
CA ALA A 220 -1.47 2.10 6.45
C ALA A 220 -0.08 2.38 5.90
N THR A 221 0.00 2.92 4.66
CA THR A 221 1.26 3.44 4.15
C THR A 221 1.33 4.96 4.28
N LEU A 222 2.55 5.48 4.34
CA LEU A 222 2.81 6.91 4.50
C LEU A 222 4.13 7.30 3.83
N HIS A 223 4.18 8.48 3.21
CA HIS A 223 5.43 9.04 2.73
C HIS A 223 6.19 9.74 3.86
N ALA A 224 7.39 9.25 4.20
CA ALA A 224 8.28 9.89 5.17
C ALA A 224 9.73 9.43 4.96
N GLY A 225 10.69 10.27 5.37
CA GLY A 225 12.13 9.99 5.24
C GLY A 225 12.72 9.14 6.39
N ASN A 226 12.02 9.01 7.52
CA ASN A 226 12.38 8.16 8.66
C ASN A 226 11.19 7.98 9.61
N VAL A 227 11.37 7.20 10.69
CA VAL A 227 10.31 6.92 11.70
C VAL A 227 9.81 8.19 12.39
N ALA A 228 10.71 9.08 12.82
CA ALA A 228 10.32 10.34 13.49
C ALA A 228 9.46 11.21 12.56
N GLN A 229 9.86 11.37 11.30
CA GLN A 229 9.09 12.10 10.31
C GLN A 229 7.74 11.45 10.00
N ALA A 230 7.63 10.11 10.05
CA ALA A 230 6.36 9.43 9.89
C ALA A 230 5.37 9.80 11.00
N ILE A 231 5.86 9.83 12.26
CA ILE A 231 5.08 10.25 13.43
C ILE A 231 4.65 11.71 13.29
N ASP A 232 5.62 12.62 13.01
CA ASP A 232 5.34 14.06 12.83
C ASP A 232 4.33 14.30 11.69
N ARG A 233 4.43 13.55 10.61
CA ARG A 233 3.54 13.69 9.46
C ARG A 233 2.10 13.32 9.79
N ILE A 234 1.87 12.21 10.51
CA ILE A 234 0.50 11.85 10.95
C ILE A 234 -0.07 12.93 11.86
N VAL A 235 0.70 13.41 12.84
CA VAL A 235 0.28 14.49 13.74
C VAL A 235 -0.05 15.76 12.95
N THR A 236 0.80 16.13 12.00
CA THR A 236 0.61 17.32 11.15
C THR A 236 -0.61 17.17 10.24
N LEU A 237 -0.82 16.00 9.64
CA LEU A 237 -1.99 15.73 8.79
C LEU A 237 -3.28 15.79 9.60
N ALA A 238 -3.31 15.20 10.80
CA ALA A 238 -4.49 15.27 11.68
C ALA A 238 -4.78 16.71 12.11
N GLY A 239 -3.73 17.52 12.33
CA GLY A 239 -3.79 18.97 12.47
C GLY A 239 -4.90 19.47 13.37
N SER A 240 -5.70 20.42 12.85
CA SER A 240 -6.82 21.04 13.57
C SER A 240 -8.03 20.11 13.77
N GLY A 241 -8.01 18.88 13.23
CA GLY A 241 -9.07 17.89 13.48
C GLY A 241 -8.97 17.25 14.87
N PHE A 242 -7.79 17.36 15.51
CA PHE A 242 -7.56 16.90 16.88
C PHE A 242 -6.75 17.93 17.66
N GLU A 243 -7.33 18.48 18.76
CA GLU A 243 -6.58 19.36 19.68
C GLU A 243 -5.35 18.64 20.29
N ASN A 244 -5.45 17.31 20.45
CA ASN A 244 -4.46 16.46 21.10
C ASN A 244 -3.94 15.33 20.19
N ALA A 245 -3.59 15.63 18.93
CA ALA A 245 -3.15 14.60 17.96
C ALA A 245 -1.98 13.74 18.47
N ASN A 246 -1.02 14.32 19.19
CA ASN A 246 0.10 13.59 19.81
C ASN A 246 -0.37 12.58 20.86
N GLU A 247 -1.34 12.93 21.70
CA GLU A 247 -1.90 12.05 22.73
C GLU A 247 -2.66 10.88 22.10
N VAL A 248 -3.48 11.18 21.10
CA VAL A 248 -4.27 10.18 20.38
C VAL A 248 -3.35 9.21 19.65
N LEU A 249 -2.34 9.73 18.94
CA LEU A 249 -1.36 8.90 18.25
C LEU A 249 -0.54 8.05 19.24
N ALA A 250 -0.05 8.64 20.35
CA ALA A 250 0.70 7.91 21.37
C ALA A 250 -0.10 6.74 21.95
N THR A 251 -1.42 6.90 22.07
CA THR A 251 -2.30 5.85 22.57
C THR A 251 -2.58 4.78 21.51
N GLY A 252 -2.89 5.19 20.28
CA GLY A 252 -3.32 4.31 19.20
C GLY A 252 -2.21 3.70 18.35
N LEU A 253 -0.95 4.18 18.45
CA LEU A 253 0.15 3.66 17.63
C LEU A 253 0.61 2.30 18.12
N GLY A 254 0.59 1.29 17.24
CA GLY A 254 1.10 -0.05 17.50
C GLY A 254 2.52 -0.26 16.97
N MET A 255 2.81 0.24 15.77
CA MET A 255 4.10 0.03 15.12
C MET A 255 4.35 1.07 14.02
N VAL A 256 5.61 1.43 13.80
CA VAL A 256 6.08 2.13 12.60
C VAL A 256 7.21 1.34 11.97
N ILE A 257 7.13 1.10 10.68
CA ILE A 257 8.19 0.48 9.87
C ILE A 257 8.57 1.48 8.79
N TRP A 258 9.75 2.09 8.91
CA TRP A 258 10.29 2.83 7.78
C TRP A 258 11.16 1.91 6.94
N GLN A 259 11.05 2.01 5.62
CA GLN A 259 11.81 1.20 4.68
C GLN A 259 12.37 1.99 3.51
N SER A 260 13.52 1.55 3.01
CA SER A 260 14.14 2.03 1.79
C SER A 260 14.65 0.85 0.96
N LEU A 261 14.49 0.94 -0.37
CA LEU A 261 14.99 -0.05 -1.33
C LEU A 261 16.21 0.49 -2.06
N HIS A 262 17.34 -0.19 -1.89
CA HIS A 262 18.56 0.05 -2.65
C HIS A 262 18.64 -0.95 -3.80
N ARG A 263 18.84 -0.45 -5.02
CA ARG A 263 18.96 -1.26 -6.22
C ARG A 263 20.38 -1.13 -6.75
N ASP A 264 21.13 -2.20 -6.63
CA ASP A 264 22.50 -2.31 -7.19
C ASP A 264 22.44 -3.01 -8.53
N HIS A 265 22.91 -2.35 -9.57
CA HIS A 265 23.05 -2.92 -10.90
C HIS A 265 24.45 -3.54 -11.02
N ARG A 266 24.56 -4.87 -11.06
CA ARG A 266 25.83 -5.60 -11.24
C ARG A 266 25.73 -6.49 -12.45
N ALA A 267 26.51 -6.20 -13.49
CA ALA A 267 26.41 -6.83 -14.80
C ALA A 267 24.95 -6.81 -15.31
N ASP A 268 24.37 -7.95 -15.68
CA ASP A 268 22.99 -8.03 -16.18
C ASP A 268 21.94 -8.32 -15.09
N LYS A 269 22.30 -8.18 -13.80
CA LYS A 269 21.41 -8.48 -12.67
C LYS A 269 21.19 -7.26 -11.80
N VAL A 270 19.92 -7.07 -11.40
CA VAL A 270 19.51 -6.07 -10.40
C VAL A 270 19.37 -6.76 -9.05
N PHE A 271 20.21 -6.37 -8.10
CA PHE A 271 20.08 -6.79 -6.71
C PHE A 271 19.31 -5.74 -5.95
N THR A 272 18.25 -6.15 -5.27
CA THR A 272 17.44 -5.25 -4.44
C THR A 272 17.68 -5.61 -2.98
N ARG A 273 18.13 -4.63 -2.21
CA ARG A 273 18.30 -4.74 -0.76
C ARG A 273 17.32 -3.78 -0.08
N MET A 274 16.56 -4.29 0.89
CA MET A 274 15.70 -3.48 1.74
C MET A 274 16.43 -3.12 3.03
N THR A 275 16.39 -1.85 3.40
CA THR A 275 16.77 -1.36 4.72
C THR A 275 15.51 -1.03 5.50
N VAL A 276 15.42 -1.46 6.75
CA VAL A 276 14.26 -1.28 7.62
C VAL A 276 14.67 -0.58 8.91
N GLN A 277 13.88 0.38 9.35
CA GLN A 277 13.95 1.00 10.68
C GLN A 277 12.61 0.78 11.38
N PRO A 278 12.51 -0.19 12.28
CA PRO A 278 11.28 -0.47 13.01
C PRO A 278 11.18 0.32 14.31
N LEU A 279 9.95 0.62 14.70
CA LEU A 279 9.58 1.04 16.05
C LEU A 279 8.34 0.25 16.46
N VAL A 280 8.51 -0.66 17.40
CA VAL A 280 7.45 -1.52 17.93
C VAL A 280 7.07 -1.06 19.33
N LEU A 281 5.75 -0.86 19.57
CA LEU A 281 5.25 -0.29 20.84
C LEU A 281 4.50 -1.34 21.68
N ASN A 282 5.08 -2.52 21.83
CA ASN A 282 4.51 -3.63 22.65
C ASN A 282 5.44 -4.14 23.75
N GLY A 283 6.68 -3.64 23.82
CA GLY A 283 7.69 -4.04 24.81
C GLY A 283 7.62 -3.22 26.11
N SER A 284 8.54 -3.50 27.01
CA SER A 284 8.72 -2.77 28.29
C SER A 284 9.14 -1.30 28.09
N ASP A 285 9.69 -0.95 26.94
CA ASP A 285 10.09 0.38 26.50
C ASP A 285 8.92 1.23 25.97
N ALA A 286 7.81 0.59 25.59
CA ALA A 286 6.65 1.25 24.99
C ALA A 286 6.09 2.45 25.79
N PRO A 287 5.98 2.42 27.13
CA PRO A 287 5.50 3.58 27.89
C PRO A 287 6.41 4.80 27.71
N GLY A 288 7.73 4.63 27.70
CA GLY A 288 8.69 5.70 27.49
C GLY A 288 8.62 6.29 26.08
N ILE A 289 8.46 5.43 25.06
CA ILE A 289 8.28 5.85 23.66
C ILE A 289 6.99 6.64 23.50
N ARG A 290 5.88 6.14 24.06
CA ARG A 290 4.57 6.83 24.02
C ARG A 290 4.65 8.21 24.66
N GLU A 291 5.39 8.36 25.77
CA GLU A 291 5.57 9.64 26.44
C GLU A 291 6.36 10.64 25.57
N LYS A 292 7.39 10.19 24.86
CA LYS A 292 8.12 11.04 23.90
C LYS A 292 7.20 11.54 22.78
N ILE A 293 6.31 10.68 22.27
CA ILE A 293 5.31 11.04 21.25
C ILE A 293 4.32 12.06 21.80
N ARG A 294 3.79 11.86 23.02
CA ARG A 294 2.87 12.81 23.70
C ARG A 294 3.46 14.20 23.80
N GLN A 295 4.73 14.27 24.19
CA GLN A 295 5.45 15.53 24.34
C GLN A 295 5.88 16.16 23.02
N GLY A 296 5.61 15.56 21.86
CA GLY A 296 6.07 16.02 20.56
C GLY A 296 7.60 15.92 20.36
N LYS A 297 8.28 15.14 21.21
CA LYS A 297 9.74 14.91 21.14
C LYS A 297 10.07 13.75 20.21
N THR A 298 9.53 13.76 19.01
CA THR A 298 9.60 12.67 18.05
C THR A 298 11.02 12.33 17.59
N GLN A 299 11.90 13.33 17.52
CA GLN A 299 13.31 13.09 17.20
C GLN A 299 14.01 12.19 18.24
N ASN A 300 13.59 12.24 19.50
CA ASN A 300 14.15 11.39 20.56
C ASN A 300 13.74 9.92 20.40
N VAL A 301 12.67 9.64 19.66
CA VAL A 301 12.23 8.28 19.34
C VAL A 301 13.22 7.54 18.44
N MET A 302 14.07 8.28 17.69
CA MET A 302 15.11 7.66 16.88
C MET A 302 16.16 6.90 17.69
N GLN A 303 16.35 7.24 18.98
CA GLN A 303 17.21 6.47 19.88
C GLN A 303 16.61 5.10 20.19
N ASP A 304 15.27 5.04 20.39
CA ASP A 304 14.56 3.78 20.62
C ASP A 304 14.58 2.89 19.37
N VAL A 305 14.44 3.48 18.18
CA VAL A 305 14.61 2.77 16.90
C VAL A 305 15.97 2.11 16.82
N LEU A 306 17.06 2.84 17.14
CA LEU A 306 18.42 2.31 17.13
C LEU A 306 18.61 1.20 18.17
N LEU A 307 18.03 1.34 19.35
CA LEU A 307 18.08 0.31 20.39
C LEU A 307 17.36 -0.97 19.93
N GLN A 308 16.16 -0.84 19.32
CA GLN A 308 15.41 -2.00 18.81
C GLN A 308 16.10 -2.66 17.60
N MET A 309 16.79 -1.90 16.76
CA MET A 309 17.61 -2.46 15.67
C MET A 309 18.82 -3.22 16.20
N ASN A 310 19.51 -2.69 17.23
CA ASN A 310 20.71 -3.33 17.79
C ASN A 310 20.37 -4.58 18.61
N SER A 311 19.25 -4.60 19.34
CA SER A 311 18.82 -5.79 20.10
C SER A 311 18.47 -6.96 19.21
N ALA A 312 18.09 -6.73 17.97
CA ALA A 312 17.87 -7.79 16.98
C ALA A 312 19.17 -8.47 16.53
N GLN A 313 20.29 -7.73 16.48
CA GLN A 313 21.60 -8.28 16.08
C GLN A 313 22.25 -9.18 17.14
N TRP A 314 21.85 -9.04 18.42
CA TRP A 314 22.43 -9.84 19.52
C TRP A 314 21.69 -11.15 19.80
N ASN A 315 20.54 -11.37 19.16
CA ASN A 315 19.76 -12.61 19.31
C ASN A 315 20.02 -13.61 18.16
N ASP A 316 20.85 -13.25 17.18
CA ASP A 316 21.22 -14.09 16.02
C ASP A 316 22.60 -14.80 16.20
N ASP A 317 23.23 -14.71 17.37
CA ASP A 317 24.40 -15.46 17.84
C ASP A 317 23.94 -16.51 18.90
#